data_7abbebb5c680820053588fd6401080c2
#
_entry.id   7abbebb5c680820053588fd6401080c2
#
_cell.length_a   1.000
_cell.length_b   1.000
_cell.length_c   1.000
_cell.angle_alpha   90.00
_cell.angle_beta   90.00
_cell.angle_gamma   90.00
#
_symmetry.space_group_name_H-M   'P 1'
#
loop_
_entity.id
_entity.type
_entity.pdbx_description
1 polymer ?
#
loop_
_entity_poly.entity_id
_entity_poly.type
_entity_poly.pdbx_seq_one_letter_code
_entity_poly.pdbx_strand_id
1 'polypeptide(L)'
;MPSLPVIEKKDVRHSKNAPDGGAFDAATAGNHDPALTNYCQRLGDDALILGQRLSEWCGHAPVLEVDLSLANIALDLIGQATNFLSIAGDADEQAFHRDVLDWKNCWLVEQRNGDFAQTMARQMLFSTWQHMLYERLAFSAEERIAAVAAKAAKEVAYHRELAADWVIRLGDGTEESAGRMREGLDWCWRFVPELFEVDETLQVLIDRGVAVNPQTFEDKYRQAIGAVLAEAKLEVPADQRPILGGRRGHHSEHLGHLLAVMQYLPRTYPDAIW
;
A
#
# COMPACT_ATOMS: atom_id res chain seq x y z
N MET A 1 -31.94 -5.69 -43.09
CA MET A 1 -31.03 -5.34 -42.00
C MET A 1 -30.69 -3.86 -42.13
N PRO A 2 -31.09 -2.97 -41.21
CA PRO A 2 -30.74 -1.58 -41.29
C PRO A 2 -29.29 -1.36 -40.82
N SER A 3 -28.53 -0.59 -41.61
CA SER A 3 -27.17 -0.17 -41.35
C SER A 3 -27.08 0.79 -40.16
N LEU A 4 -26.15 0.53 -39.24
CA LEU A 4 -25.83 1.41 -38.14
C LEU A 4 -25.21 2.73 -38.63
N PRO A 5 -25.53 3.89 -38.00
CA PRO A 5 -24.97 5.16 -38.39
C PRO A 5 -23.48 5.27 -37.99
N VAL A 6 -22.69 5.77 -38.93
CA VAL A 6 -21.28 6.13 -38.71
C VAL A 6 -21.26 7.42 -37.87
N ILE A 7 -20.62 7.37 -36.71
CA ILE A 7 -20.41 8.54 -35.86
C ILE A 7 -19.20 9.31 -36.40
N GLU A 8 -19.44 10.50 -36.99
CA GLU A 8 -18.39 11.45 -37.37
C GLU A 8 -17.70 12.02 -36.11
N LYS A 9 -16.37 12.03 -36.13
CA LYS A 9 -15.54 12.69 -35.11
C LYS A 9 -15.77 14.20 -35.14
N LYS A 10 -16.43 14.76 -34.13
CA LYS A 10 -16.45 16.19 -33.89
C LYS A 10 -15.18 16.60 -33.16
N ASP A 11 -14.43 17.53 -33.73
CA ASP A 11 -13.31 18.23 -33.10
C ASP A 11 -13.74 18.87 -31.77
N VAL A 12 -13.28 18.31 -30.66
CA VAL A 12 -13.42 18.91 -29.35
C VAL A 12 -12.23 19.86 -29.14
N ARG A 13 -12.49 21.16 -29.27
CA ARG A 13 -11.51 22.20 -28.93
C ARG A 13 -11.26 22.16 -27.44
N HIS A 14 -10.03 21.84 -27.07
CA HIS A 14 -9.56 21.87 -25.68
C HIS A 14 -9.55 23.31 -25.14
N SER A 15 -10.36 23.58 -24.15
CA SER A 15 -10.25 24.73 -23.27
C SER A 15 -8.98 24.62 -22.43
N LYS A 16 -8.01 25.48 -22.69
CA LYS A 16 -6.82 25.67 -21.87
C LYS A 16 -7.22 26.43 -20.60
N ASN A 17 -7.49 25.78 -19.50
CA ASN A 17 -7.40 26.33 -18.14
C ASN A 17 -7.56 25.15 -17.14
N ALA A 18 -6.44 24.44 -16.90
CA ALA A 18 -6.25 23.64 -15.69
C ALA A 18 -5.28 24.43 -14.79
N PRO A 19 -5.49 24.50 -13.46
CA PRO A 19 -4.53 25.14 -12.57
C PRO A 19 -3.22 24.35 -12.55
N ASP A 20 -2.11 25.09 -12.67
CA ASP A 20 -0.74 24.58 -12.57
C ASP A 20 -0.57 23.76 -11.28
N GLY A 21 -0.66 22.45 -11.41
CA GLY A 21 -0.04 21.52 -10.49
C GLY A 21 1.47 21.63 -10.69
N GLY A 22 2.18 22.20 -9.71
CA GLY A 22 3.62 22.39 -9.77
C GLY A 22 4.34 21.12 -10.19
N ALA A 23 4.78 21.08 -11.43
CA ALA A 23 5.70 20.09 -11.93
C ALA A 23 7.01 20.25 -11.15
N PHE A 24 7.37 19.26 -10.39
CA PHE A 24 8.73 19.14 -9.90
C PHE A 24 9.64 18.98 -11.12
N ASP A 25 10.50 19.98 -11.34
CA ASP A 25 11.47 19.99 -12.43
C ASP A 25 12.30 18.68 -12.42
N ALA A 26 12.23 17.95 -13.50
CA ALA A 26 13.05 16.76 -13.80
C ALA A 26 14.51 17.09 -14.11
N ALA A 27 15.08 18.11 -13.46
CA ALA A 27 16.44 18.61 -13.69
C ALA A 27 17.30 18.39 -12.46
N THR A 28 17.59 17.13 -12.11
CA THR A 28 18.85 16.76 -11.45
C THR A 28 19.15 15.29 -11.77
N ALA A 29 19.73 15.04 -12.92
CA ALA A 29 20.55 13.84 -13.19
C ALA A 29 21.83 13.94 -12.33
N GLY A 30 21.68 13.86 -11.01
CA GLY A 30 22.71 13.97 -10.00
C GLY A 30 22.65 12.78 -9.07
N ASN A 31 23.66 11.92 -9.17
CA ASN A 31 24.04 10.87 -8.23
C ASN A 31 22.89 9.89 -7.87
N HIS A 32 22.69 8.90 -8.73
CA HIS A 32 21.75 7.79 -8.48
C HIS A 32 22.20 7.08 -7.18
N ASP A 33 21.45 7.26 -6.10
CA ASP A 33 21.65 6.58 -4.82
C ASP A 33 20.82 5.26 -4.82
N PRO A 34 21.47 4.09 -5.00
CA PRO A 34 20.75 2.83 -5.09
C PRO A 34 19.98 2.48 -3.81
N ALA A 35 20.50 2.91 -2.65
CA ALA A 35 19.82 2.65 -1.37
C ALA A 35 18.55 3.48 -1.25
N LEU A 36 18.60 4.76 -1.61
CA LEU A 36 17.43 5.65 -1.63
C LEU A 36 16.37 5.14 -2.62
N THR A 37 16.78 4.79 -3.85
CA THR A 37 15.91 4.22 -4.87
C THR A 37 15.20 2.96 -4.35
N ASN A 38 15.96 2.02 -3.79
CA ASN A 38 15.39 0.79 -3.23
C ASN A 38 14.39 1.08 -2.10
N TYR A 39 14.70 2.03 -1.22
CA TYR A 39 13.82 2.39 -0.11
C TYR A 39 12.51 3.03 -0.60
N CYS A 40 12.59 3.95 -1.56
CA CYS A 40 11.40 4.54 -2.18
C CYS A 40 10.56 3.51 -2.93
N GLN A 41 11.20 2.53 -3.60
CA GLN A 41 10.50 1.39 -4.16
C GLN A 41 9.76 0.58 -3.09
N ARG A 42 10.39 0.26 -1.95
CA ARG A 42 9.69 -0.45 -0.85
C ARG A 42 8.44 0.27 -0.39
N LEU A 43 8.54 1.58 -0.13
CA LEU A 43 7.40 2.38 0.33
C LEU A 43 6.31 2.51 -0.75
N GLY A 44 6.71 2.74 -1.99
CA GLY A 44 5.80 2.87 -3.13
C GLY A 44 5.13 1.55 -3.49
N ASP A 45 5.88 0.45 -3.51
CA ASP A 45 5.36 -0.89 -3.82
C ASP A 45 4.36 -1.37 -2.77
N ASP A 46 4.66 -1.17 -1.48
CA ASP A 46 3.72 -1.48 -0.41
C ASP A 46 2.39 -0.76 -0.61
N ALA A 47 2.44 0.53 -0.89
CA ALA A 47 1.23 1.34 -1.09
C ALA A 47 0.49 0.94 -2.37
N LEU A 48 1.20 0.75 -3.50
CA LEU A 48 0.58 0.38 -4.77
C LEU A 48 -0.11 -0.98 -4.70
N ILE A 49 0.58 -2.00 -4.20
CA ILE A 49 0.03 -3.35 -4.12
C ILE A 49 -1.17 -3.41 -3.17
N LEU A 50 -1.09 -2.76 -2.00
CA LEU A 50 -2.24 -2.68 -1.10
C LEU A 50 -3.42 -1.91 -1.71
N GLY A 51 -3.14 -0.79 -2.40
CA GLY A 51 -4.15 -0.01 -3.12
C GLY A 51 -4.87 -0.84 -4.19
N GLN A 52 -4.13 -1.64 -4.97
CA GLN A 52 -4.70 -2.56 -5.96
C GLN A 52 -5.57 -3.63 -5.29
N ARG A 53 -5.12 -4.23 -4.18
CA ARG A 53 -5.92 -5.20 -3.42
C ARG A 53 -7.22 -4.61 -2.89
N LEU A 54 -7.21 -3.37 -2.40
CA LEU A 54 -8.43 -2.71 -1.94
C LEU A 54 -9.36 -2.33 -3.09
N SER A 55 -8.82 -1.97 -4.25
CA SER A 55 -9.60 -1.70 -5.46
C SER A 55 -10.41 -2.90 -5.94
N GLU A 56 -9.97 -4.13 -5.66
CA GLU A 56 -10.71 -5.36 -5.96
C GLU A 56 -12.05 -5.45 -5.22
N TRP A 57 -12.28 -4.65 -4.17
CA TRP A 57 -13.55 -4.57 -3.44
C TRP A 57 -14.60 -3.70 -4.12
N CYS A 58 -14.23 -2.90 -5.13
CA CYS A 58 -15.17 -2.01 -5.80
C CYS A 58 -16.38 -2.78 -6.36
N GLY A 59 -17.56 -2.47 -5.84
CA GLY A 59 -18.81 -3.17 -6.15
C GLY A 59 -19.02 -4.52 -5.43
N HIS A 60 -18.15 -4.91 -4.50
CA HIS A 60 -18.21 -6.20 -3.79
C HIS A 60 -18.23 -6.07 -2.26
N ALA A 61 -18.08 -4.86 -1.71
CA ALA A 61 -18.08 -4.65 -0.28
C ALA A 61 -19.47 -4.92 0.36
N PRO A 62 -19.51 -5.24 1.67
CA PRO A 62 -20.75 -5.63 2.34
C PRO A 62 -21.85 -4.57 2.31
N VAL A 63 -21.49 -3.29 2.32
CA VAL A 63 -22.39 -2.13 2.26
C VAL A 63 -21.73 -0.99 1.48
N LEU A 64 -22.54 -0.09 0.94
CA LEU A 64 -22.09 1.00 0.04
C LEU A 64 -21.05 1.92 0.71
N GLU A 65 -21.24 2.25 1.97
CA GLU A 65 -20.35 3.14 2.71
C GLU A 65 -18.94 2.55 2.85
N VAL A 66 -18.85 1.24 3.01
CA VAL A 66 -17.56 0.53 3.07
C VAL A 66 -16.92 0.47 1.69
N ASP A 67 -17.70 0.21 0.64
CA ASP A 67 -17.23 0.20 -0.74
C ASP A 67 -16.56 1.54 -1.10
N LEU A 68 -17.25 2.64 -0.83
CA LEU A 68 -16.73 3.99 -1.04
C LEU A 68 -15.47 4.27 -0.18
N SER A 69 -15.48 3.81 1.07
CA SER A 69 -14.33 4.01 1.96
C SER A 69 -13.11 3.25 1.49
N LEU A 70 -13.26 1.98 1.07
CA LEU A 70 -12.16 1.17 0.54
C LEU A 70 -11.61 1.74 -0.78
N ALA A 71 -12.50 2.24 -1.66
CA ALA A 71 -12.10 2.90 -2.89
C ALA A 71 -11.30 4.19 -2.61
N ASN A 72 -11.70 4.99 -1.63
CA ASN A 72 -10.95 6.19 -1.22
C ASN A 72 -9.58 5.84 -0.63
N ILE A 73 -9.51 4.83 0.25
CA ILE A 73 -8.23 4.33 0.78
C ILE A 73 -7.32 3.85 -0.35
N ALA A 74 -7.87 3.14 -1.34
CA ALA A 74 -7.10 2.69 -2.49
C ALA A 74 -6.53 3.87 -3.30
N LEU A 75 -7.31 4.93 -3.53
CA LEU A 75 -6.86 6.15 -4.21
C LEU A 75 -5.75 6.88 -3.42
N ASP A 76 -5.89 7.01 -2.10
CA ASP A 76 -4.85 7.57 -1.23
C ASP A 76 -3.54 6.78 -1.36
N LEU A 77 -3.63 5.44 -1.29
CA LEU A 77 -2.47 4.55 -1.40
C LEU A 77 -1.81 4.63 -2.78
N ILE A 78 -2.58 4.70 -3.87
CA ILE A 78 -2.05 4.88 -5.24
C ILE A 78 -1.34 6.25 -5.35
N GLY A 79 -1.91 7.30 -4.75
CA GLY A 79 -1.28 8.62 -4.70
C GLY A 79 0.04 8.61 -3.90
N GLN A 80 0.09 7.90 -2.77
CA GLN A 80 1.32 7.70 -2.00
C GLN A 80 2.37 6.93 -2.81
N ALA A 81 1.95 5.86 -3.50
CA ALA A 81 2.81 5.07 -4.36
C ALA A 81 3.43 5.92 -5.47
N THR A 82 2.62 6.68 -6.20
CA THR A 82 3.09 7.59 -7.26
C THR A 82 4.15 8.55 -6.73
N ASN A 83 3.92 9.16 -5.56
CA ASN A 83 4.88 10.09 -4.98
C ASN A 83 6.21 9.43 -4.58
N PHE A 84 6.18 8.26 -3.93
CA PHE A 84 7.43 7.56 -3.55
C PHE A 84 8.15 7.00 -4.77
N LEU A 85 7.45 6.39 -5.73
CA LEU A 85 8.05 5.83 -6.94
C LEU A 85 8.66 6.94 -7.81
N SER A 86 8.07 8.15 -7.84
CA SER A 86 8.64 9.30 -8.54
C SER A 86 10.00 9.77 -7.96
N ILE A 87 10.29 9.47 -6.70
CA ILE A 87 11.62 9.71 -6.12
C ILE A 87 12.63 8.65 -6.61
N ALA A 88 12.16 7.42 -6.85
CA ALA A 88 12.97 6.31 -7.36
C ALA A 88 13.24 6.40 -8.88
N GLY A 89 12.39 7.10 -9.64
CA GLY A 89 12.48 7.22 -11.09
C GLY A 89 11.13 7.61 -11.70
N ASP A 90 10.87 7.18 -12.94
CA ASP A 90 9.57 7.33 -13.54
C ASP A 90 8.57 6.39 -12.85
N ALA A 91 7.47 6.94 -12.32
CA ALA A 91 6.53 6.17 -11.51
C ALA A 91 5.77 5.12 -12.34
N ASP A 92 5.44 5.42 -13.58
CA ASP A 92 4.72 4.49 -14.46
C ASP A 92 5.63 3.36 -14.92
N GLU A 93 6.90 3.65 -15.25
CA GLU A 93 7.91 2.62 -15.51
C GLU A 93 8.08 1.71 -14.30
N GLN A 94 8.14 2.27 -13.09
CA GLN A 94 8.24 1.50 -11.85
C GLN A 94 7.00 0.63 -11.60
N ALA A 95 5.80 1.11 -11.92
CA ALA A 95 4.56 0.39 -11.68
C ALA A 95 4.27 -0.67 -12.74
N PHE A 96 4.48 -0.36 -14.03
CA PHE A 96 3.91 -1.16 -15.11
C PHE A 96 4.92 -2.01 -15.88
N HIS A 97 6.24 -1.73 -15.75
CA HIS A 97 7.24 -2.40 -16.57
C HIS A 97 8.22 -3.30 -15.79
N ARG A 98 8.23 -3.26 -14.45
CA ARG A 98 9.05 -4.18 -13.63
C ARG A 98 8.46 -5.59 -13.59
N ASP A 99 9.33 -6.60 -13.65
CA ASP A 99 8.95 -8.00 -13.45
C ASP A 99 8.81 -8.34 -11.96
N VAL A 100 8.13 -9.44 -11.65
CA VAL A 100 7.74 -9.80 -10.28
C VAL A 100 8.91 -9.83 -9.29
N LEU A 101 10.10 -10.22 -9.72
CA LEU A 101 11.29 -10.30 -8.86
C LEU A 101 11.92 -8.93 -8.54
N ASP A 102 11.53 -7.89 -9.28
CA ASP A 102 12.03 -6.52 -9.09
C ASP A 102 11.20 -5.74 -8.06
N TRP A 103 10.04 -6.28 -7.67
CA TRP A 103 9.19 -5.67 -6.64
C TRP A 103 9.78 -5.80 -5.25
N LYS A 104 9.48 -4.82 -4.39
CA LYS A 104 10.05 -4.68 -3.05
C LYS A 104 8.99 -4.53 -1.95
N ASN A 105 7.73 -4.83 -2.26
CA ASN A 105 6.66 -4.83 -1.27
C ASN A 105 6.84 -5.95 -0.23
N CYS A 106 6.31 -5.76 0.96
CA CYS A 106 6.24 -6.83 1.96
C CYS A 106 5.16 -7.87 1.62
N TRP A 107 5.32 -9.07 2.17
CA TRP A 107 4.39 -10.18 1.96
C TRP A 107 2.96 -9.87 2.40
N LEU A 108 2.80 -9.08 3.46
CA LEU A 108 1.49 -8.77 4.02
C LEU A 108 0.57 -8.09 3.00
N VAL A 109 1.06 -7.10 2.26
CA VAL A 109 0.24 -6.31 1.34
C VAL A 109 -0.19 -7.05 0.07
N GLU A 110 0.59 -8.05 -0.36
CA GLU A 110 0.31 -8.81 -1.58
C GLU A 110 -0.70 -9.94 -1.39
N GLN A 111 -1.02 -10.30 -0.13
CA GLN A 111 -1.94 -11.38 0.15
C GLN A 111 -3.31 -11.13 -0.49
N ARG A 112 -3.93 -12.20 -1.01
CA ARG A 112 -5.31 -12.12 -1.51
C ARG A 112 -6.26 -11.55 -0.46
N ASN A 113 -7.34 -10.94 -0.90
CA ASN A 113 -8.32 -10.34 0.01
C ASN A 113 -8.98 -11.36 0.94
N GLY A 114 -9.16 -12.62 0.48
CA GLY A 114 -9.93 -13.60 1.24
C GLY A 114 -11.37 -13.13 1.41
N ASP A 115 -11.86 -13.12 2.64
CA ASP A 115 -13.10 -12.47 3.00
C ASP A 115 -12.87 -11.05 3.56
N PHE A 116 -13.96 -10.37 3.92
CA PHE A 116 -13.90 -9.02 4.45
C PHE A 116 -13.14 -8.94 5.79
N ALA A 117 -13.25 -9.97 6.64
CA ALA A 117 -12.54 -10.01 7.91
C ALA A 117 -11.01 -10.12 7.70
N GLN A 118 -10.56 -10.99 6.79
CA GLN A 118 -9.13 -11.09 6.44
C GLN A 118 -8.60 -9.77 5.85
N THR A 119 -9.40 -9.11 5.00
CA THR A 119 -9.02 -7.80 4.44
C THR A 119 -8.87 -6.75 5.53
N MET A 120 -9.80 -6.67 6.50
CA MET A 120 -9.73 -5.73 7.61
C MET A 120 -8.58 -6.05 8.57
N ALA A 121 -8.27 -7.34 8.80
CA ALA A 121 -7.09 -7.76 9.56
C ALA A 121 -5.80 -7.24 8.91
N ARG A 122 -5.62 -7.51 7.60
CA ARG A 122 -4.47 -7.02 6.84
C ARG A 122 -4.37 -5.49 6.90
N GLN A 123 -5.48 -4.80 6.66
CA GLN A 123 -5.52 -3.35 6.63
C GLN A 123 -5.18 -2.74 8.00
N MET A 124 -5.72 -3.27 9.10
CA MET A 124 -5.40 -2.82 10.46
C MET A 124 -3.92 -3.02 10.78
N LEU A 125 -3.40 -4.21 10.52
CA LEU A 125 -2.00 -4.53 10.79
C LEU A 125 -1.04 -3.64 10.01
N PHE A 126 -1.28 -3.47 8.70
CA PHE A 126 -0.41 -2.66 7.86
C PHE A 126 -0.55 -1.17 8.14
N SER A 127 -1.77 -0.63 8.22
CA SER A 127 -1.98 0.82 8.42
C SER A 127 -1.51 1.29 9.81
N THR A 128 -1.57 0.44 10.84
CA THR A 128 -1.01 0.77 12.15
C THR A 128 0.50 0.93 12.09
N TRP A 129 1.20 0.02 11.41
CA TRP A 129 2.64 0.13 11.17
C TRP A 129 2.99 1.32 10.28
N GLN A 130 2.28 1.49 9.18
CA GLN A 130 2.50 2.56 8.19
C GLN A 130 2.33 3.94 8.83
N HIS A 131 1.29 4.13 9.67
CA HIS A 131 1.08 5.37 10.38
C HIS A 131 2.26 5.69 11.29
N MET A 132 2.71 4.76 12.12
CA MET A 132 3.84 4.95 13.02
C MET A 132 5.15 5.21 12.28
N LEU A 133 5.33 4.61 11.11
CA LEU A 133 6.45 4.86 10.23
C LEU A 133 6.39 6.28 9.66
N TYR A 134 5.26 6.68 9.09
CA TYR A 134 5.12 7.96 8.40
C TYR A 134 5.17 9.17 9.35
N GLU A 135 4.65 9.04 10.58
CA GLU A 135 4.83 10.08 11.62
C GLU A 135 6.31 10.39 11.87
N ARG A 136 7.19 9.40 11.77
CA ARG A 136 8.63 9.54 11.98
C ARG A 136 9.35 9.96 10.70
N LEU A 137 8.95 9.41 9.55
CA LEU A 137 9.51 9.78 8.25
C LEU A 137 9.21 11.23 7.86
N ALA A 138 8.19 11.86 8.44
CA ALA A 138 7.95 13.28 8.30
C ALA A 138 9.13 14.16 8.76
N PHE A 139 10.08 13.59 9.49
CA PHE A 139 11.33 14.22 9.93
C PHE A 139 12.57 13.65 9.24
N SER A 140 12.41 12.98 8.10
CA SER A 140 13.52 12.45 7.30
C SER A 140 14.48 13.55 6.84
N ALA A 141 15.77 13.23 6.80
CA ALA A 141 16.77 14.10 6.18
C ALA A 141 16.63 14.24 4.66
N GLU A 142 15.89 13.34 4.00
CA GLU A 142 15.48 13.47 2.60
C GLU A 142 14.14 14.22 2.53
N GLU A 143 14.19 15.48 2.13
CA GLU A 143 13.03 16.39 2.15
C GLU A 143 11.83 15.87 1.34
N ARG A 144 12.07 15.18 0.22
CA ARG A 144 11.00 14.62 -0.63
C ARG A 144 10.27 13.51 0.12
N ILE A 145 10.97 12.61 0.80
CA ILE A 145 10.37 11.58 1.66
C ILE A 145 9.60 12.22 2.81
N ALA A 146 10.20 13.22 3.47
CA ALA A 146 9.56 13.92 4.58
C ALA A 146 8.23 14.56 4.17
N ALA A 147 8.19 15.24 3.02
CA ALA A 147 6.99 15.88 2.50
C ALA A 147 5.88 14.88 2.18
N VAL A 148 6.19 13.76 1.49
CA VAL A 148 5.23 12.69 1.19
C VAL A 148 4.70 12.08 2.49
N ALA A 149 5.59 11.72 3.43
CA ALA A 149 5.22 11.09 4.69
C ALA A 149 4.33 12.01 5.56
N ALA A 150 4.63 13.30 5.65
CA ALA A 150 3.85 14.27 6.41
C ALA A 150 2.40 14.42 5.92
N LYS A 151 2.18 14.33 4.60
CA LYS A 151 0.84 14.30 4.01
C LYS A 151 0.18 12.95 4.27
N ALA A 152 0.84 11.86 3.91
CA ALA A 152 0.30 10.51 3.98
C ALA A 152 -0.02 10.05 5.41
N ALA A 153 0.70 10.53 6.43
CA ALA A 153 0.41 10.21 7.83
C ALA A 153 -1.04 10.56 8.23
N LYS A 154 -1.59 11.65 7.68
CA LYS A 154 -2.99 12.08 7.96
C LYS A 154 -4.00 11.14 7.28
N GLU A 155 -3.73 10.73 6.05
CA GLU A 155 -4.54 9.78 5.29
C GLU A 155 -4.54 8.42 6.00
N VAL A 156 -3.35 7.93 6.35
CA VAL A 156 -3.18 6.62 7.02
C VAL A 156 -3.76 6.59 8.44
N ALA A 157 -3.86 7.73 9.14
CA ALA A 157 -4.58 7.80 10.40
C ALA A 157 -6.05 7.37 10.23
N TYR A 158 -6.72 7.84 9.17
CA TYR A 158 -8.08 7.41 8.82
C TYR A 158 -8.13 5.93 8.40
N HIS A 159 -7.17 5.45 7.60
CA HIS A 159 -7.10 4.04 7.19
C HIS A 159 -7.04 3.11 8.39
N ARG A 160 -6.22 3.47 9.38
CA ARG A 160 -6.06 2.72 10.63
C ARG A 160 -7.34 2.73 11.46
N GLU A 161 -7.96 3.88 11.63
CA GLU A 161 -9.20 4.04 12.41
C GLU A 161 -10.33 3.20 11.81
N LEU A 162 -10.57 3.33 10.50
CA LEU A 162 -11.59 2.54 9.81
C LEU A 162 -11.38 1.04 9.98
N ALA A 163 -10.13 0.56 9.78
CA ALA A 163 -9.83 -0.84 9.88
C ALA A 163 -9.98 -1.37 11.32
N ALA A 164 -9.53 -0.61 12.33
CA ALA A 164 -9.69 -0.96 13.73
C ALA A 164 -11.16 -1.05 14.13
N ASP A 165 -11.98 -0.09 13.73
CA ASP A 165 -13.43 -0.09 13.98
C ASP A 165 -14.11 -1.35 13.41
N TRP A 166 -13.71 -1.77 12.20
CA TRP A 166 -14.26 -2.99 11.61
C TRP A 166 -13.77 -4.25 12.30
N VAL A 167 -12.50 -4.31 12.71
CA VAL A 167 -11.98 -5.44 13.51
C VAL A 167 -12.74 -5.57 14.82
N ILE A 168 -13.02 -4.45 15.52
CA ILE A 168 -13.80 -4.44 16.75
C ILE A 168 -15.23 -4.93 16.49
N ARG A 169 -15.92 -4.38 15.49
CA ARG A 169 -17.29 -4.76 15.14
C ARG A 169 -17.42 -6.24 14.76
N LEU A 170 -16.47 -6.76 14.00
CA LEU A 170 -16.48 -8.17 13.59
C LEU A 170 -16.14 -9.12 14.74
N GLY A 171 -15.17 -8.73 15.59
CA GLY A 171 -14.74 -9.52 16.73
C GLY A 171 -15.79 -9.60 17.84
N ASP A 172 -16.45 -8.48 18.16
CA ASP A 172 -17.53 -8.40 19.18
C ASP A 172 -18.92 -8.65 18.57
N GLY A 173 -19.00 -9.15 17.35
CA GLY A 173 -20.24 -9.40 16.63
C GLY A 173 -20.84 -10.79 16.91
N THR A 174 -21.11 -11.52 15.83
CA THR A 174 -21.61 -12.90 15.90
C THR A 174 -20.46 -13.90 16.04
N GLU A 175 -20.77 -15.14 16.48
CA GLU A 175 -19.77 -16.21 16.53
C GLU A 175 -19.11 -16.44 15.14
N GLU A 176 -19.88 -16.32 14.07
CA GLU A 176 -19.38 -16.43 12.70
C GLU A 176 -18.40 -15.31 12.36
N SER A 177 -18.76 -14.04 12.61
CA SER A 177 -17.89 -12.90 12.31
C SER A 177 -16.61 -12.92 13.14
N ALA A 178 -16.71 -13.27 14.44
CA ALA A 178 -15.57 -13.43 15.31
C ALA A 178 -14.66 -14.60 14.87
N GLY A 179 -15.23 -15.71 14.41
CA GLY A 179 -14.49 -16.84 13.84
C GLY A 179 -13.69 -16.44 12.61
N ARG A 180 -14.33 -15.79 11.64
CA ARG A 180 -13.67 -15.26 10.44
C ARG A 180 -12.58 -14.23 10.76
N MET A 181 -12.81 -13.39 11.77
CA MET A 181 -11.84 -12.39 12.19
C MET A 181 -10.58 -13.05 12.80
N ARG A 182 -10.76 -14.08 13.65
CA ARG A 182 -9.64 -14.88 14.18
C ARG A 182 -8.84 -15.54 13.06
N GLU A 183 -9.50 -16.18 12.10
CA GLU A 183 -8.85 -16.82 10.95
C GLU A 183 -8.07 -15.82 10.10
N GLY A 184 -8.65 -14.64 9.83
CA GLY A 184 -8.01 -13.57 9.08
C GLY A 184 -6.77 -13.00 9.79
N LEU A 185 -6.86 -12.80 11.12
CA LEU A 185 -5.73 -12.37 11.93
C LEU A 185 -4.62 -13.42 11.96
N ASP A 186 -4.95 -14.69 12.19
CA ASP A 186 -3.99 -15.80 12.20
C ASP A 186 -3.27 -15.93 10.85
N TRP A 187 -4.01 -15.75 9.75
CA TRP A 187 -3.42 -15.76 8.42
C TRP A 187 -2.41 -14.63 8.22
N CYS A 188 -2.77 -13.41 8.61
CA CYS A 188 -1.96 -12.22 8.38
C CYS A 188 -0.77 -12.11 9.34
N TRP A 189 -0.88 -12.69 10.55
CA TRP A 189 0.10 -12.51 11.64
C TRP A 189 1.51 -12.95 11.28
N ARG A 190 1.65 -14.02 10.51
CA ARG A 190 2.96 -14.58 10.09
C ARG A 190 3.78 -13.63 9.20
N PHE A 191 3.13 -12.63 8.59
CA PHE A 191 3.79 -11.65 7.73
C PHE A 191 4.21 -10.37 8.47
N VAL A 192 3.69 -10.16 9.68
CA VAL A 192 3.98 -8.97 10.50
C VAL A 192 5.47 -8.81 10.82
N PRO A 193 6.24 -9.86 11.14
CA PRO A 193 7.65 -9.70 11.46
C PRO A 193 8.49 -9.06 10.35
N GLU A 194 8.10 -9.23 9.07
CA GLU A 194 8.79 -8.59 7.94
C GLU A 194 8.74 -7.06 7.99
N LEU A 195 7.69 -6.48 8.57
CA LEU A 195 7.55 -5.04 8.72
C LEU A 195 8.64 -4.41 9.62
N PHE A 196 9.29 -5.23 10.44
CA PHE A 196 10.33 -4.83 11.39
C PHE A 196 11.74 -5.31 11.00
N GLU A 197 11.89 -5.94 9.81
CA GLU A 197 13.22 -6.32 9.30
C GLU A 197 14.06 -5.09 9.00
N VAL A 198 15.33 -5.13 9.43
CA VAL A 198 16.36 -4.14 9.09
C VAL A 198 17.47 -4.86 8.35
N ASP A 199 17.59 -4.60 7.07
CA ASP A 199 18.68 -5.10 6.23
C ASP A 199 19.78 -4.04 6.04
N GLU A 200 20.86 -4.41 5.35
CA GLU A 200 22.00 -3.51 5.11
C GLU A 200 21.59 -2.23 4.38
N THR A 201 20.68 -2.33 3.41
CA THR A 201 20.19 -1.17 2.65
C THR A 201 19.46 -0.19 3.56
N LEU A 202 18.57 -0.71 4.40
CA LEU A 202 17.82 0.12 5.34
C LEU A 202 18.74 0.71 6.41
N GLN A 203 19.72 -0.06 6.91
CA GLN A 203 20.66 0.41 7.93
C GLN A 203 21.47 1.61 7.45
N VAL A 204 21.99 1.57 6.22
CA VAL A 204 22.73 2.71 5.63
C VAL A 204 21.88 3.99 5.61
N LEU A 205 20.59 3.88 5.33
CA LEU A 205 19.70 5.04 5.30
C LEU A 205 19.28 5.50 6.70
N ILE A 206 19.17 4.59 7.65
CA ILE A 206 18.97 4.92 9.07
C ILE A 206 20.14 5.73 9.60
N ASP A 207 21.37 5.30 9.35
CA ASP A 207 22.59 5.98 9.79
C ASP A 207 22.71 7.40 9.19
N ARG A 208 22.12 7.62 8.02
CA ARG A 208 22.03 8.93 7.35
C ARG A 208 20.84 9.79 7.79
N GLY A 209 19.98 9.28 8.67
CA GLY A 209 18.75 9.96 9.09
C GLY A 209 17.68 10.04 7.98
N VAL A 210 17.82 9.30 6.90
CA VAL A 210 16.86 9.25 5.78
C VAL A 210 15.72 8.29 6.06
N ALA A 211 16.01 7.09 6.57
CA ALA A 211 15.03 6.09 6.94
C ALA A 211 14.86 6.00 8.46
N VAL A 212 13.75 5.37 8.87
CA VAL A 212 13.44 5.08 10.27
C VAL A 212 13.74 3.61 10.56
N ASN A 213 14.36 3.32 11.71
CA ASN A 213 14.46 1.95 12.21
C ASN A 213 13.07 1.50 12.74
N PRO A 214 12.38 0.55 12.08
CA PRO A 214 11.05 0.15 12.49
C PRO A 214 11.03 -0.57 13.85
N GLN A 215 12.12 -1.20 14.26
CA GLN A 215 12.23 -1.87 15.56
C GLN A 215 12.07 -0.90 16.74
N THR A 216 12.36 0.38 16.54
CA THR A 216 12.21 1.42 17.61
C THR A 216 10.77 1.66 18.04
N PHE A 217 9.80 1.22 17.26
CA PHE A 217 8.38 1.37 17.60
C PHE A 217 7.61 0.04 17.61
N GLU A 218 8.28 -1.10 17.52
CA GLU A 218 7.63 -2.42 17.51
C GLU A 218 6.79 -2.66 18.77
N ASP A 219 7.30 -2.34 19.95
CA ASP A 219 6.56 -2.49 21.21
C ASP A 219 5.28 -1.64 21.21
N LYS A 220 5.36 -0.41 20.74
CA LYS A 220 4.18 0.48 20.62
C LYS A 220 3.17 -0.06 19.60
N TYR A 221 3.65 -0.61 18.50
CA TYR A 221 2.81 -1.26 17.51
C TYR A 221 2.07 -2.46 18.11
N ARG A 222 2.79 -3.37 18.78
CA ARG A 222 2.19 -4.55 19.45
C ARG A 222 1.17 -4.14 20.51
N GLN A 223 1.47 -3.09 21.27
CA GLN A 223 0.54 -2.54 22.25
C GLN A 223 -0.73 -1.98 21.59
N ALA A 224 -0.60 -1.23 20.48
CA ALA A 224 -1.73 -0.66 19.77
C ALA A 224 -2.64 -1.75 19.16
N ILE A 225 -2.05 -2.78 18.54
CA ILE A 225 -2.79 -3.93 18.01
C ILE A 225 -3.47 -4.68 19.17
N GLY A 226 -2.76 -4.95 20.26
CA GLY A 226 -3.32 -5.63 21.43
C GLY A 226 -4.51 -4.88 22.05
N ALA A 227 -4.48 -3.55 22.06
CA ALA A 227 -5.61 -2.74 22.54
C ALA A 227 -6.87 -2.90 21.66
N VAL A 228 -6.71 -2.86 20.33
CA VAL A 228 -7.83 -3.08 19.39
C VAL A 228 -8.40 -4.49 19.55
N LEU A 229 -7.53 -5.50 19.63
CA LEU A 229 -7.98 -6.89 19.78
C LEU A 229 -8.67 -7.14 21.12
N ALA A 230 -8.21 -6.53 22.21
CA ALA A 230 -8.87 -6.61 23.50
C ALA A 230 -10.29 -6.01 23.47
N GLU A 231 -10.46 -4.86 22.81
CA GLU A 231 -11.77 -4.26 22.60
C GLU A 231 -12.67 -5.11 21.72
N ALA A 232 -12.09 -5.75 20.70
CA ALA A 232 -12.76 -6.72 19.82
C ALA A 232 -13.08 -8.07 20.51
N LYS A 233 -12.70 -8.28 21.76
CA LYS A 233 -12.80 -9.56 22.50
C LYS A 233 -12.06 -10.72 21.80
N LEU A 234 -10.96 -10.38 21.13
CA LEU A 234 -10.09 -11.32 20.42
C LEU A 234 -8.75 -11.44 21.15
N GLU A 235 -8.14 -12.60 21.02
CA GLU A 235 -6.78 -12.82 21.50
C GLU A 235 -5.77 -12.40 20.42
N VAL A 236 -4.56 -11.96 20.87
CA VAL A 236 -3.43 -11.77 19.95
C VAL A 236 -3.02 -13.14 19.42
N PRO A 237 -2.89 -13.30 18.09
CA PRO A 237 -2.45 -14.59 17.54
C PRO A 237 -1.13 -15.06 18.13
N ALA A 238 -0.98 -16.37 18.30
CA ALA A 238 0.28 -16.95 18.72
C ALA A 238 1.39 -16.70 17.69
N ASP A 239 2.62 -16.59 18.16
CA ASP A 239 3.76 -16.42 17.27
C ASP A 239 3.88 -17.63 16.33
N GLN A 240 4.00 -17.33 15.04
CA GLN A 240 4.12 -18.31 13.98
C GLN A 240 5.52 -18.19 13.34
N ARG A 241 5.90 -19.23 12.59
CA ARG A 241 7.11 -19.13 11.75
C ARG A 241 6.95 -17.96 10.78
N PRO A 242 7.81 -16.92 10.83
CA PRO A 242 7.68 -15.75 9.99
C PRO A 242 7.93 -16.08 8.51
N ILE A 243 7.22 -15.39 7.64
CA ILE A 243 7.47 -15.38 6.20
C ILE A 243 8.09 -14.04 5.87
N LEU A 244 9.26 -14.07 5.26
CA LEU A 244 10.13 -12.93 5.01
C LEU A 244 10.64 -12.99 3.57
N GLY A 245 11.07 -11.87 3.03
CA GLY A 245 11.81 -11.84 1.77
C GLY A 245 11.19 -11.02 0.64
N GLY A 246 10.01 -10.43 0.82
CA GLY A 246 9.39 -9.55 -0.15
C GLY A 246 10.32 -8.38 -0.52
N ARG A 247 10.99 -7.81 0.48
CA ARG A 247 11.99 -6.74 0.28
C ARG A 247 13.17 -7.16 -0.60
N ARG A 248 13.37 -8.47 -0.82
CA ARG A 248 14.44 -9.08 -1.62
C ARG A 248 13.92 -9.71 -2.92
N GLY A 249 12.65 -9.47 -3.31
CA GLY A 249 12.04 -10.01 -4.51
C GLY A 249 11.52 -11.46 -4.37
N HIS A 250 11.36 -11.97 -3.13
CA HIS A 250 10.73 -13.25 -2.88
C HIS A 250 9.25 -13.03 -2.57
N HIS A 251 8.38 -13.39 -3.48
CA HIS A 251 6.94 -13.11 -3.41
C HIS A 251 6.09 -14.37 -3.47
N SER A 252 4.84 -14.26 -3.08
CA SER A 252 3.83 -15.28 -3.29
C SER A 252 3.35 -15.29 -4.74
N GLU A 253 2.70 -16.37 -5.16
CA GLU A 253 2.01 -16.43 -6.47
C GLU A 253 0.96 -15.32 -6.62
N HIS A 254 0.42 -14.83 -5.50
CA HIS A 254 -0.62 -13.80 -5.50
C HIS A 254 -0.14 -12.47 -6.09
N LEU A 255 1.14 -12.11 -5.91
CA LEU A 255 1.70 -10.92 -6.54
C LEU A 255 1.72 -11.08 -8.07
N GLY A 256 2.21 -12.23 -8.57
CA GLY A 256 2.26 -12.48 -10.00
C GLY A 256 0.89 -12.38 -10.68
N HIS A 257 -0.16 -12.89 -10.05
CA HIS A 257 -1.53 -12.77 -10.56
C HIS A 257 -2.02 -11.32 -10.57
N LEU A 258 -1.76 -10.55 -9.52
CA LEU A 258 -2.13 -9.14 -9.45
C LEU A 258 -1.42 -8.33 -10.55
N LEU A 259 -0.10 -8.51 -10.68
CA LEU A 259 0.69 -7.81 -11.70
C LEU A 259 0.24 -8.15 -13.13
N ALA A 260 -0.12 -9.41 -13.39
CA ALA A 260 -0.64 -9.81 -14.70
C ALA A 260 -1.90 -9.04 -15.10
N VAL A 261 -2.76 -8.69 -14.13
CA VAL A 261 -3.94 -7.85 -14.38
C VAL A 261 -3.56 -6.38 -14.50
N MET A 262 -2.80 -5.85 -13.53
CA MET A 262 -2.45 -4.44 -13.45
C MET A 262 -1.61 -3.96 -14.64
N GLN A 263 -0.64 -4.77 -15.07
CA GLN A 263 0.33 -4.40 -16.11
C GLN A 263 -0.12 -4.77 -17.53
N TYR A 264 -1.24 -5.49 -17.70
CA TYR A 264 -1.65 -6.02 -19.00
C TYR A 264 -1.84 -4.94 -20.06
N LEU A 265 -2.63 -3.92 -19.76
CA LEU A 265 -2.93 -2.87 -20.74
C LEU A 265 -1.72 -1.99 -21.07
N PRO A 266 -0.95 -1.46 -20.10
CA PRO A 266 0.24 -0.67 -20.38
C PRO A 266 1.30 -1.44 -21.19
N ARG A 267 1.52 -2.73 -20.89
CA ARG A 267 2.48 -3.56 -21.63
C ARG A 267 1.99 -3.94 -23.02
N THR A 268 0.68 -4.11 -23.22
CA THR A 268 0.10 -4.47 -24.52
C THR A 268 0.03 -3.28 -25.47
N TYR A 269 -0.18 -2.08 -24.92
CA TYR A 269 -0.34 -0.84 -25.69
C TYR A 269 0.59 0.26 -25.18
N PRO A 270 1.92 0.12 -25.37
CA PRO A 270 2.92 1.01 -24.78
C PRO A 270 2.82 2.46 -25.27
N ASP A 271 2.26 2.69 -26.45
CA ASP A 271 2.08 4.03 -27.04
C ASP A 271 0.71 4.65 -26.69
N ALA A 272 -0.13 3.99 -25.89
CA ALA A 272 -1.42 4.52 -25.50
C ALA A 272 -1.27 5.63 -24.46
N ILE A 273 -2.07 6.69 -24.61
CA ILE A 273 -2.18 7.79 -23.64
C ILE A 273 -3.47 7.57 -22.86
N TRP A 274 -3.35 7.44 -21.56
CA TRP A 274 -4.44 7.16 -20.62
C TRP A 274 -4.95 8.41 -19.91
#